data_a1bfadb535158cc9a5418d1aef4983f7
#
_entry.id   a1bfadb535158cc9a5418d1aef4983f7
#
_cell.length_a   1.000
_cell.length_b   1.000
_cell.length_c   1.000
_cell.angle_alpha   90.00
_cell.angle_beta   90.00
_cell.angle_gamma   90.00
#
_symmetry.space_group_name_H-M   'P 1'
#
loop_
_entity.id
_entity.type
_entity.pdbx_description
1 polymer ?
#
loop_
_entity_poly.entity_id
_entity_poly.type
_entity_poly.pdbx_seq_one_letter_code
_entity_poly.pdbx_strand_id
1 'polypeptide(L)'
;DLRMSRGLGDVYKRQVFLTSDFTDIATTTTVRKCLGRQVEEKNIRRIIDGVYEKPVYSNLLKEYIPANPERVAYAIARSFRWTIAPCGDVALNKLGLSTQVPVVWSYISDGPYRKFSWDNITLSFKHRANREISFMSETTTLVVEALKTLGKERIDESIILSLKNRLPEAEKKKMLEEATGVSEWIYAVIRKVCAE
;
A
#
# COMPACT_ATOMS: atom_id res chain seq x y z
N ASP A 1 -19.42 -4.23 26.78
CA ASP A 1 -18.60 -5.26 26.12
C ASP A 1 -19.23 -5.93 24.90
N LEU A 2 -20.55 -6.16 24.88
CA LEU A 2 -21.27 -6.74 23.72
C LEU A 2 -21.29 -5.80 22.47
N ARG A 3 -21.21 -4.47 22.65
CA ARG A 3 -21.14 -3.51 21.54
C ARG A 3 -19.75 -3.55 20.87
N MET A 4 -18.70 -3.72 21.64
CA MET A 4 -17.34 -3.87 21.10
C MET A 4 -17.16 -5.19 20.37
N SER A 5 -17.77 -6.27 20.82
CA SER A 5 -17.71 -7.56 20.11
C SER A 5 -18.43 -7.52 18.75
N ARG A 6 -19.51 -6.73 18.62
CA ARG A 6 -20.18 -6.51 17.32
C ARG A 6 -19.35 -5.64 16.39
N GLY A 7 -18.74 -4.56 16.89
CA GLY A 7 -17.82 -3.71 16.11
C GLY A 7 -16.58 -4.47 15.66
N LEU A 8 -16.02 -5.33 16.53
CA LEU A 8 -14.97 -6.26 16.18
C LEU A 8 -15.41 -7.21 15.04
N GLY A 9 -16.65 -7.68 15.02
CA GLY A 9 -17.16 -8.60 13.98
C GLY A 9 -17.04 -8.05 12.56
N ASP A 10 -17.33 -6.75 12.34
CA ASP A 10 -17.20 -6.11 11.02
C ASP A 10 -15.76 -5.69 10.70
N VAL A 11 -14.97 -5.35 11.71
CA VAL A 11 -13.54 -5.05 11.58
C VAL A 11 -12.71 -6.32 11.42
N TYR A 12 -13.19 -7.47 11.85
CA TYR A 12 -12.56 -8.77 11.61
C TYR A 12 -12.45 -9.14 10.12
N LYS A 13 -13.25 -8.53 9.26
CA LYS A 13 -13.07 -8.62 7.81
C LYS A 13 -11.82 -7.85 7.34
N ARG A 14 -11.33 -6.90 8.15
CA ARG A 14 -10.09 -6.18 7.92
C ARG A 14 -9.02 -6.80 8.81
N GLN A 15 -8.09 -7.55 8.22
CA GLN A 15 -6.98 -8.15 8.98
C GLN A 15 -6.15 -7.12 9.73
N VAL A 16 -6.08 -5.86 9.25
CA VAL A 16 -5.38 -4.75 9.89
C VAL A 16 -6.37 -3.64 10.23
N PHE A 17 -6.39 -3.19 11.47
CA PHE A 17 -7.29 -2.16 11.99
C PHE A 17 -6.56 -1.18 12.93
N LEU A 18 -7.20 -0.06 13.19
CA LEU A 18 -6.65 1.07 13.91
C LEU A 18 -7.44 1.34 15.20
N THR A 19 -6.81 2.00 16.17
CA THR A 19 -7.53 2.55 17.33
C THR A 19 -8.66 3.49 16.87
N SER A 20 -8.44 4.27 15.81
CA SER A 20 -9.43 5.19 15.25
C SER A 20 -10.66 4.53 14.63
N ASP A 21 -10.58 3.26 14.24
CA ASP A 21 -11.71 2.53 13.65
C ASP A 21 -12.85 2.26 14.66
N PHE A 22 -12.63 2.56 15.95
CA PHE A 22 -13.58 2.32 17.06
C PHE A 22 -14.00 3.62 17.78
N THR A 23 -13.64 4.78 17.25
CA THR A 23 -13.93 6.08 17.93
C THR A 23 -15.40 6.47 17.92
N ASP A 24 -16.21 5.86 17.06
CA ASP A 24 -17.67 5.94 17.04
C ASP A 24 -18.34 5.09 18.14
N ILE A 25 -17.62 4.11 18.69
CA ILE A 25 -18.15 3.16 19.70
C ILE A 25 -17.79 3.62 21.12
N ALA A 26 -16.56 4.13 21.33
CA ALA A 26 -16.06 4.51 22.64
C ALA A 26 -14.93 5.55 22.54
N THR A 27 -14.63 6.19 23.68
CA THR A 27 -13.51 7.14 23.76
C THR A 27 -12.18 6.46 23.43
N THR A 28 -11.26 7.19 22.84
CA THR A 28 -9.91 6.69 22.49
C THR A 28 -9.21 6.00 23.64
N THR A 29 -9.37 6.54 24.86
CA THR A 29 -8.77 5.94 26.07
C THR A 29 -9.38 4.57 26.40
N THR A 30 -10.70 4.44 26.28
CA THR A 30 -11.40 3.17 26.49
C THR A 30 -11.02 2.15 25.42
N VAL A 31 -10.98 2.58 24.15
CA VAL A 31 -10.55 1.73 23.04
C VAL A 31 -9.14 1.20 23.28
N ARG A 32 -8.17 2.07 23.62
CA ARG A 32 -6.79 1.65 23.90
C ARG A 32 -6.69 0.63 25.01
N LYS A 33 -7.43 0.81 26.10
CA LYS A 33 -7.47 -0.15 27.23
C LYS A 33 -8.03 -1.51 26.80
N CYS A 34 -9.11 -1.50 26.00
CA CYS A 34 -9.69 -2.73 25.48
C CYS A 34 -8.76 -3.46 24.51
N LEU A 35 -8.16 -2.74 23.57
CA LEU A 35 -7.22 -3.33 22.61
C LEU A 35 -5.97 -3.85 23.35
N GLY A 36 -5.48 -3.15 24.38
CA GLY A 36 -4.39 -3.62 25.24
C GLY A 36 -4.70 -4.98 25.87
N ARG A 37 -5.88 -5.14 26.48
CA ARG A 37 -6.32 -6.45 27.03
C ARG A 37 -6.38 -7.53 25.97
N GLN A 38 -6.91 -7.22 24.77
CA GLN A 38 -6.98 -8.18 23.66
C GLN A 38 -5.58 -8.62 23.18
N VAL A 39 -4.59 -7.73 23.26
CA VAL A 39 -3.18 -8.08 22.97
C VAL A 39 -2.63 -9.01 24.08
N GLU A 40 -2.88 -8.72 25.36
CA GLU A 40 -2.47 -9.56 26.49
C GLU A 40 -3.09 -10.96 26.43
N GLU A 41 -4.36 -11.05 26.02
CA GLU A 41 -5.08 -12.30 25.78
C GLU A 41 -4.66 -13.01 24.47
N LYS A 42 -3.75 -12.43 23.69
CA LYS A 42 -3.26 -12.96 22.38
C LYS A 42 -4.36 -13.11 21.30
N ASN A 43 -5.49 -12.44 21.48
CA ASN A 43 -6.57 -12.43 20.48
C ASN A 43 -6.23 -11.58 19.27
N ILE A 44 -5.41 -10.54 19.47
CA ILE A 44 -4.89 -9.64 18.45
C ILE A 44 -3.40 -9.39 18.67
N ARG A 45 -2.71 -8.93 17.64
CA ARG A 45 -1.30 -8.50 17.71
C ARG A 45 -1.20 -7.01 17.41
N ARG A 46 -0.38 -6.30 18.18
CA ARG A 46 -0.01 -4.92 17.91
C ARG A 46 1.18 -4.92 16.96
N ILE A 47 1.03 -4.30 15.80
CA ILE A 47 2.09 -4.19 14.78
C ILE A 47 2.98 -2.99 15.11
N ILE A 48 2.37 -1.82 15.24
CA ILE A 48 2.97 -0.56 15.66
C ILE A 48 1.96 0.21 16.52
N ASP A 49 2.34 1.37 17.03
CA ASP A 49 1.43 2.21 17.82
C ASP A 49 0.13 2.54 17.05
N GLY A 50 -0.99 2.15 17.64
CA GLY A 50 -2.32 2.38 17.11
C GLY A 50 -2.73 1.50 15.94
N VAL A 51 -1.89 0.57 15.50
CA VAL A 51 -2.17 -0.38 14.42
C VAL A 51 -2.11 -1.82 14.93
N TYR A 52 -3.16 -2.55 14.70
CA TYR A 52 -3.35 -3.92 15.19
C TYR A 52 -3.80 -4.84 14.06
N GLU A 53 -3.60 -6.12 14.24
CA GLU A 53 -4.14 -7.15 13.37
C GLU A 53 -4.70 -8.34 14.14
N LYS A 54 -5.55 -9.11 13.49
CA LYS A 54 -5.86 -10.46 13.95
C LYS A 54 -4.80 -11.40 13.38
N PRO A 55 -3.97 -12.03 14.22
CA PRO A 55 -2.92 -12.92 13.74
C PRO A 55 -3.54 -14.15 13.06
N VAL A 56 -2.98 -14.55 11.92
CA VAL A 56 -3.37 -15.76 11.19
C VAL A 56 -2.29 -16.80 11.40
N TYR A 57 -2.68 -17.95 11.94
CA TYR A 57 -1.79 -19.10 12.10
C TYR A 57 -1.82 -19.97 10.85
N SER A 58 -0.66 -20.27 10.28
CA SER A 58 -0.52 -21.20 9.17
C SER A 58 -0.28 -22.63 9.68
N ASN A 59 -1.23 -23.52 9.49
CA ASN A 59 -1.04 -24.93 9.83
C ASN A 59 0.06 -25.60 9.00
N LEU A 60 0.29 -25.11 7.79
CA LEU A 60 1.32 -25.63 6.89
C LEU A 60 2.73 -25.25 7.36
N LEU A 61 2.92 -23.98 7.71
CA LEU A 61 4.20 -23.43 8.15
C LEU A 61 4.44 -23.62 9.66
N LYS A 62 3.38 -23.99 10.41
CA LYS A 62 3.37 -24.09 11.89
C LYS A 62 3.81 -22.80 12.59
N GLU A 63 3.52 -21.65 11.99
CA GLU A 63 3.85 -20.33 12.52
C GLU A 63 2.77 -19.30 12.20
N TYR A 64 2.84 -18.15 12.88
CA TYR A 64 1.98 -17.01 12.57
C TYR A 64 2.48 -16.30 11.34
N ILE A 65 1.57 -16.05 10.39
CA ILE A 65 1.89 -15.28 9.16
C ILE A 65 2.18 -13.82 9.56
N PRO A 66 3.27 -13.22 9.06
CA PRO A 66 3.54 -11.80 9.25
C PRO A 66 2.41 -10.91 8.72
N ALA A 67 2.22 -9.74 9.35
CA ALA A 67 1.26 -8.74 8.88
C ALA A 67 1.56 -8.34 7.43
N ASN A 68 0.52 -8.30 6.59
CA ASN A 68 0.69 -7.88 5.19
C ASN A 68 1.10 -6.40 5.12
N PRO A 69 2.31 -6.07 4.61
CA PRO A 69 2.84 -4.71 4.62
C PRO A 69 1.99 -3.71 3.84
N GLU A 70 1.35 -4.14 2.77
CA GLU A 70 0.44 -3.30 1.99
C GLU A 70 -0.77 -2.89 2.83
N ARG A 71 -1.41 -3.84 3.51
CA ARG A 71 -2.56 -3.55 4.39
C ARG A 71 -2.18 -2.62 5.53
N VAL A 72 -0.99 -2.79 6.09
CA VAL A 72 -0.45 -1.89 7.12
C VAL A 72 -0.21 -0.50 6.56
N ALA A 73 0.35 -0.37 5.34
CA ALA A 73 0.57 0.91 4.68
C ALA A 73 -0.74 1.68 4.47
N TYR A 74 -1.77 1.02 3.92
CA TYR A 74 -3.08 1.66 3.72
C TYR A 74 -3.81 1.95 5.05
N ALA A 75 -3.64 1.14 6.08
CA ALA A 75 -4.18 1.44 7.41
C ALA A 75 -3.54 2.69 8.00
N ILE A 76 -2.21 2.80 7.96
CA ILE A 76 -1.48 4.00 8.40
C ILE A 76 -1.92 5.23 7.61
N ALA A 77 -1.96 5.14 6.27
CA ALA A 77 -2.39 6.22 5.40
C ALA A 77 -3.79 6.71 5.78
N ARG A 78 -4.74 5.79 6.01
CA ARG A 78 -6.10 6.11 6.45
C ARG A 78 -6.09 6.85 7.79
N SER A 79 -5.26 6.44 8.77
CA SER A 79 -5.22 7.08 10.08
C SER A 79 -4.74 8.53 10.02
N PHE A 80 -3.85 8.84 9.09
CA PHE A 80 -3.31 10.19 8.87
C PHE A 80 -4.01 10.96 7.74
N ARG A 81 -5.00 10.35 7.08
CA ARG A 81 -5.67 10.90 5.89
C ARG A 81 -4.70 11.21 4.75
N TRP A 82 -3.71 10.34 4.58
CA TRP A 82 -2.75 10.46 3.47
C TRP A 82 -3.25 9.74 2.24
N THR A 83 -2.98 10.33 1.09
CA THR A 83 -3.05 9.65 -0.21
C THR A 83 -1.70 8.98 -0.45
N ILE A 84 -1.71 7.69 -0.74
CA ILE A 84 -0.49 6.93 -1.00
C ILE A 84 -0.57 6.15 -2.30
N ALA A 85 0.59 5.91 -2.91
CA ALA A 85 0.71 4.98 -4.02
C ALA A 85 2.02 4.18 -3.91
N PRO A 86 2.04 2.91 -4.37
CA PRO A 86 3.24 2.09 -4.38
C PRO A 86 4.34 2.72 -5.22
N CYS A 87 5.60 2.63 -4.77
CA CYS A 87 6.77 3.07 -5.52
C CYS A 87 7.96 2.14 -5.28
N GLY A 88 9.05 2.34 -6.01
CA GLY A 88 10.22 1.47 -5.89
C GLY A 88 9.92 0.03 -6.28
N ASP A 89 10.55 -0.92 -5.59
CA ASP A 89 10.40 -2.35 -5.87
C ASP A 89 8.97 -2.85 -5.68
N VAL A 90 8.17 -2.18 -4.83
CA VAL A 90 6.75 -2.51 -4.65
C VAL A 90 5.98 -2.27 -5.94
N ALA A 91 6.23 -1.15 -6.63
CA ALA A 91 5.58 -0.85 -7.90
C ALA A 91 5.99 -1.84 -8.99
N LEU A 92 7.28 -2.19 -9.06
CA LEU A 92 7.79 -3.19 -10.01
C LEU A 92 7.17 -4.56 -9.78
N ASN A 93 7.09 -4.98 -8.52
CA ASN A 93 6.52 -6.27 -8.14
C ASN A 93 5.01 -6.33 -8.48
N LYS A 94 4.25 -5.28 -8.16
CA LYS A 94 2.81 -5.20 -8.48
C LYS A 94 2.53 -5.26 -9.99
N LEU A 95 3.38 -4.66 -10.80
CA LEU A 95 3.29 -4.75 -12.25
C LEU A 95 3.92 -6.03 -12.82
N GLY A 96 4.46 -6.89 -11.95
CA GLY A 96 5.16 -8.12 -12.36
C GLY A 96 6.38 -7.88 -13.23
N LEU A 97 7.00 -6.70 -13.10
CA LEU A 97 8.28 -6.35 -13.72
C LEU A 97 9.48 -6.83 -12.89
N SER A 98 9.22 -7.27 -11.66
CA SER A 98 10.17 -7.92 -10.77
C SER A 98 9.49 -9.03 -10.00
N THR A 99 10.19 -10.16 -9.84
CA THR A 99 9.76 -11.28 -8.99
C THR A 99 10.35 -11.23 -7.58
N GLN A 100 11.23 -10.26 -7.31
CA GLN A 100 11.87 -10.12 -6.01
C GLN A 100 10.90 -9.55 -4.99
N VAL A 101 10.87 -10.16 -3.81
CA VAL A 101 10.10 -9.62 -2.68
C VAL A 101 10.81 -8.34 -2.20
N PRO A 102 10.10 -7.21 -2.08
CA PRO A 102 10.70 -5.97 -1.62
C PRO A 102 11.25 -6.10 -0.19
N VAL A 103 12.51 -5.72 0.03
CA VAL A 103 13.11 -5.64 1.37
C VAL A 103 12.53 -4.45 2.13
N VAL A 104 12.31 -3.34 1.40
CA VAL A 104 11.66 -2.14 1.91
C VAL A 104 10.37 -1.88 1.12
N TRP A 105 9.25 -1.89 1.82
CA TRP A 105 7.95 -1.57 1.25
C TRP A 105 7.81 -0.07 1.14
N SER A 106 7.99 0.46 -0.07
CA SER A 106 8.02 1.91 -0.33
C SER A 106 6.73 2.41 -0.96
N TYR A 107 6.22 3.52 -0.42
CA TYR A 107 5.06 4.24 -0.93
C TYR A 107 5.39 5.73 -1.05
N ILE A 108 4.94 6.38 -2.10
CA ILE A 108 4.85 7.84 -2.14
C ILE A 108 3.62 8.28 -1.36
N SER A 109 3.67 9.44 -0.73
CA SER A 109 2.62 9.98 0.14
C SER A 109 2.59 11.50 0.11
N ASP A 110 1.42 12.10 0.20
CA ASP A 110 1.25 13.54 0.47
C ASP A 110 1.60 13.92 1.92
N GLY A 111 1.72 12.93 2.80
CA GLY A 111 2.24 13.08 4.15
C GLY A 111 3.77 13.24 4.21
N PRO A 112 4.32 13.47 5.41
CA PRO A 112 5.76 13.62 5.60
C PRO A 112 6.53 12.30 5.38
N TYR A 113 7.85 12.41 5.20
CA TYR A 113 8.72 11.23 5.21
C TYR A 113 8.58 10.49 6.53
N ARG A 114 8.19 9.21 6.47
CA ARG A 114 8.11 8.34 7.65
C ARG A 114 8.55 6.93 7.32
N LYS A 115 9.16 6.29 8.33
CA LYS A 115 9.49 4.86 8.30
C LYS A 115 8.86 4.17 9.50
N PHE A 116 8.40 2.96 9.28
CA PHE A 116 7.88 2.06 10.30
C PHE A 116 8.56 0.70 10.12
N SER A 117 8.83 0.01 11.22
CA SER A 117 9.40 -1.34 11.15
C SER A 117 8.71 -2.21 12.19
N TRP A 118 8.43 -3.44 11.80
CA TRP A 118 7.91 -4.49 12.67
C TRP A 118 8.42 -5.83 12.13
N ASP A 119 8.66 -6.76 13.01
CA ASP A 119 9.30 -8.03 12.65
C ASP A 119 10.54 -7.75 11.76
N ASN A 120 10.62 -8.36 10.56
CA ASN A 120 11.67 -8.14 9.57
C ASN A 120 11.21 -7.24 8.40
N ILE A 121 10.12 -6.50 8.56
CA ILE A 121 9.52 -5.67 7.53
C ILE A 121 9.83 -4.21 7.80
N THR A 122 10.27 -3.49 6.77
CA THR A 122 10.41 -2.03 6.78
C THR A 122 9.44 -1.42 5.79
N LEU A 123 8.63 -0.48 6.26
CA LEU A 123 7.70 0.32 5.48
C LEU A 123 8.17 1.77 5.44
N SER A 124 8.27 2.34 4.23
CA SER A 124 8.78 3.71 4.02
C SER A 124 7.78 4.54 3.22
N PHE A 125 7.38 5.68 3.77
CA PHE A 125 6.62 6.71 3.06
C PHE A 125 7.55 7.81 2.60
N LYS A 126 7.51 8.12 1.30
CA LYS A 126 8.30 9.18 0.65
C LYS A 126 7.37 10.33 0.29
N HIS A 127 7.66 11.53 0.80
CA HIS A 127 6.82 12.69 0.51
C HIS A 127 6.80 13.04 -0.99
N ARG A 128 5.62 13.31 -1.51
CA ARG A 128 5.35 13.90 -2.81
C ARG A 128 4.25 14.94 -2.70
N ALA A 129 4.33 15.98 -3.54
CA ALA A 129 3.26 16.95 -3.60
C ALA A 129 1.93 16.28 -3.98
N ASN A 130 0.84 16.70 -3.34
CA ASN A 130 -0.48 16.11 -3.55
C ASN A 130 -0.88 16.09 -5.04
N ARG A 131 -0.56 17.14 -5.79
CA ARG A 131 -0.79 17.20 -7.24
C ARG A 131 -0.15 16.06 -8.03
N GLU A 132 0.96 15.48 -7.55
CA GLU A 132 1.65 14.39 -8.25
C GLU A 132 0.99 13.02 -7.99
N ILE A 133 0.17 12.92 -6.94
CA ILE A 133 -0.46 11.66 -6.54
C ILE A 133 -1.95 11.68 -6.89
N SER A 134 -2.64 12.82 -6.70
CA SER A 134 -4.10 12.90 -6.78
C SER A 134 -4.64 13.15 -8.20
N PHE A 135 -3.81 13.62 -9.14
CA PHE A 135 -4.23 13.88 -10.52
C PHE A 135 -4.24 12.64 -11.42
N MET A 136 -3.59 11.58 -11.00
CA MET A 136 -3.48 10.33 -11.74
C MET A 136 -4.25 9.23 -11.03
N SER A 137 -4.85 8.34 -11.80
CA SER A 137 -5.42 7.10 -11.27
C SER A 137 -4.35 6.23 -10.61
N GLU A 138 -4.79 5.29 -9.79
CA GLU A 138 -3.88 4.36 -9.10
C GLU A 138 -3.00 3.60 -10.10
N THR A 139 -3.58 3.14 -11.21
CA THR A 139 -2.85 2.44 -12.28
C THR A 139 -1.82 3.34 -12.95
N THR A 140 -2.19 4.57 -13.31
CA THR A 140 -1.28 5.53 -13.95
C THR A 140 -0.12 5.87 -13.02
N THR A 141 -0.41 6.16 -11.75
CA THR A 141 0.62 6.45 -10.74
C THR A 141 1.56 5.25 -10.56
N LEU A 142 1.01 4.04 -10.49
CA LEU A 142 1.79 2.80 -10.35
C LEU A 142 2.77 2.61 -11.50
N VAL A 143 2.31 2.81 -12.75
CA VAL A 143 3.17 2.70 -13.95
C VAL A 143 4.24 3.78 -13.94
N VAL A 144 3.88 5.03 -13.66
CA VAL A 144 4.83 6.15 -13.61
C VAL A 144 5.92 5.91 -12.55
N GLU A 145 5.56 5.47 -11.35
CA GLU A 145 6.53 5.19 -10.29
C GLU A 145 7.40 3.95 -10.58
N ALA A 146 6.86 2.94 -11.25
CA ALA A 146 7.65 1.81 -11.73
C ALA A 146 8.68 2.23 -12.80
N LEU A 147 8.28 3.04 -13.78
CA LEU A 147 9.18 3.57 -14.80
C LEU A 147 10.28 4.45 -14.18
N LYS A 148 9.93 5.32 -13.23
CA LYS A 148 10.93 6.12 -12.46
C LYS A 148 11.93 5.22 -11.73
N THR A 149 11.47 4.10 -11.18
CA THR A 149 12.31 3.15 -10.44
C THR A 149 13.27 2.41 -11.36
N LEU A 150 12.79 1.98 -12.53
CA LEU A 150 13.65 1.36 -13.54
C LEU A 150 14.71 2.34 -14.06
N GLY A 151 14.29 3.59 -14.31
CA GLY A 151 15.12 4.57 -14.99
C GLY A 151 15.18 4.31 -16.51
N LYS A 152 15.42 5.37 -17.28
CA LYS A 152 15.34 5.39 -18.74
C LYS A 152 16.18 4.29 -19.40
N GLU A 153 17.39 4.04 -18.88
CA GLU A 153 18.37 3.13 -19.47
C GLU A 153 18.00 1.64 -19.37
N ARG A 154 17.08 1.29 -18.46
CA ARG A 154 16.68 -0.11 -18.24
C ARG A 154 15.34 -0.47 -18.86
N ILE A 155 14.76 0.46 -19.63
CA ILE A 155 13.47 0.20 -20.30
C ILE A 155 13.74 -0.30 -21.70
N ASP A 156 13.48 -1.57 -21.91
CA ASP A 156 13.58 -2.26 -23.18
C ASP A 156 12.20 -2.66 -23.75
N GLU A 157 12.20 -3.25 -24.92
CA GLU A 157 10.99 -3.73 -25.60
C GLU A 157 10.25 -4.79 -24.76
N SER A 158 10.94 -5.60 -23.96
CA SER A 158 10.32 -6.64 -23.15
C SER A 158 9.48 -6.05 -22.02
N ILE A 159 9.94 -4.96 -21.40
CA ILE A 159 9.21 -4.21 -20.36
C ILE A 159 7.98 -3.54 -20.97
N ILE A 160 8.13 -2.91 -22.15
CA ILE A 160 7.01 -2.28 -22.86
C ILE A 160 5.94 -3.31 -23.19
N LEU A 161 6.32 -4.46 -23.73
CA LEU A 161 5.41 -5.54 -24.07
C LEU A 161 4.73 -6.14 -22.82
N SER A 162 5.48 -6.30 -21.73
CA SER A 162 4.93 -6.78 -20.47
C SER A 162 3.85 -5.84 -19.94
N LEU A 163 4.10 -4.53 -19.93
CA LEU A 163 3.11 -3.53 -19.54
C LEU A 163 1.91 -3.51 -20.48
N LYS A 164 2.16 -3.55 -21.81
CA LYS A 164 1.11 -3.59 -22.82
C LYS A 164 0.14 -4.75 -22.62
N ASN A 165 0.65 -5.95 -22.33
CA ASN A 165 -0.15 -7.16 -22.14
C ASN A 165 -0.91 -7.20 -20.81
N ARG A 166 -0.42 -6.50 -19.80
CA ARG A 166 -1.03 -6.51 -18.45
C ARG A 166 -2.09 -5.45 -18.25
N LEU A 167 -1.98 -4.32 -18.95
CA LEU A 167 -2.87 -3.19 -18.76
C LEU A 167 -4.12 -3.33 -19.64
N PRO A 168 -5.33 -3.22 -19.06
CA PRO A 168 -6.57 -3.15 -19.83
C PRO A 168 -6.59 -1.92 -20.74
N GLU A 169 -7.25 -2.02 -21.89
CA GLU A 169 -7.34 -0.92 -22.88
C GLU A 169 -7.97 0.36 -22.29
N ALA A 170 -8.96 0.20 -21.39
CA ALA A 170 -9.58 1.34 -20.71
C ALA A 170 -8.55 2.11 -19.84
N GLU A 171 -7.65 1.39 -19.14
CA GLU A 171 -6.59 2.00 -18.33
C GLU A 171 -5.52 2.65 -19.18
N LYS A 172 -5.18 2.07 -20.35
CA LYS A 172 -4.23 2.66 -21.30
C LYS A 172 -4.71 4.01 -21.84
N LYS A 173 -6.01 4.11 -22.23
CA LYS A 173 -6.59 5.37 -22.69
C LYS A 173 -6.53 6.43 -21.60
N LYS A 174 -6.95 6.08 -20.39
CA LYS A 174 -6.91 6.96 -19.22
C LYS A 174 -5.49 7.43 -18.88
N MET A 175 -4.52 6.52 -18.94
CA MET A 175 -3.12 6.82 -18.68
C MET A 175 -2.53 7.85 -19.66
N LEU A 176 -2.90 7.81 -20.95
CA LEU A 176 -2.48 8.81 -21.94
C LEU A 176 -3.01 10.21 -21.61
N GLU A 177 -4.22 10.31 -21.08
CA GLU A 177 -4.82 11.59 -20.68
C GLU A 177 -4.22 12.15 -19.39
N GLU A 178 -3.99 11.28 -18.41
CA GLU A 178 -3.53 11.65 -17.07
C GLU A 178 -2.03 11.94 -17.00
N ALA A 179 -1.20 11.23 -17.80
CA ALA A 179 0.26 11.32 -17.69
C ALA A 179 0.90 12.53 -18.38
N THR A 180 0.12 13.54 -18.78
CA THR A 180 0.63 14.72 -19.50
C THR A 180 1.61 15.57 -18.69
N GLY A 181 1.58 15.48 -17.35
CA GLY A 181 2.47 16.24 -16.45
C GLY A 181 3.75 15.52 -16.03
N VAL A 182 4.02 14.31 -16.55
CA VAL A 182 5.24 13.56 -16.22
C VAL A 182 6.42 13.97 -17.10
N SER A 183 7.63 13.50 -16.80
CA SER A 183 8.78 13.74 -17.64
C SER A 183 8.61 13.20 -19.06
N GLU A 184 9.14 13.89 -20.06
CA GLU A 184 8.99 13.57 -21.49
C GLU A 184 9.32 12.11 -21.82
N TRP A 185 10.41 11.57 -21.26
CA TRP A 185 10.81 10.20 -21.53
C TRP A 185 9.83 9.17 -20.97
N ILE A 186 9.21 9.43 -19.81
CA ILE A 186 8.16 8.57 -19.24
C ILE A 186 6.94 8.59 -20.14
N TYR A 187 6.50 9.78 -20.56
CA TYR A 187 5.36 9.92 -21.46
C TYR A 187 5.60 9.22 -22.80
N ALA A 188 6.83 9.30 -23.35
CA ALA A 188 7.21 8.59 -24.58
C ALA A 188 7.09 7.05 -24.41
N VAL A 189 7.48 6.51 -23.23
CA VAL A 189 7.31 5.08 -22.93
C VAL A 189 5.82 4.73 -22.81
N ILE A 190 5.04 5.54 -22.09
CA ILE A 190 3.59 5.34 -21.95
C ILE A 190 2.92 5.31 -23.32
N ARG A 191 3.27 6.21 -24.23
CA ARG A 191 2.76 6.19 -25.60
C ARG A 191 3.06 4.88 -26.33
N LYS A 192 4.26 4.31 -26.17
CA LYS A 192 4.61 3.00 -26.76
C LYS A 192 3.81 1.86 -26.14
N VAL A 193 3.59 1.88 -24.83
CA VAL A 193 2.76 0.88 -24.12
C VAL A 193 1.30 0.94 -24.60
N CYS A 194 0.79 2.12 -24.90
CA CYS A 194 -0.61 2.35 -25.33
C CYS A 194 -0.81 2.31 -26.85
N ALA A 195 0.25 2.24 -27.65
CA ALA A 195 0.13 2.07 -29.10
C ALA A 195 -0.48 0.69 -29.42
N GLU A 196 -1.34 0.64 -30.44
CA GLU A 196 -1.98 -0.59 -30.95
C GLU A 196 -0.96 -1.64 -31.42
#